data_5a2068304cf68b57cd6047e9e7b5055a
#
_entry.id   5a2068304cf68b57cd6047e9e7b5055a
#
_cell.length_a   1.000
_cell.length_b   1.000
_cell.length_c   1.000
_cell.angle_alpha   90.00
_cell.angle_beta   90.00
_cell.angle_gamma   90.00
#
_symmetry.space_group_name_H-M   'P 1'
#
loop_
_entity.id
_entity.type
_entity.pdbx_description
1 polymer ?
#
loop_
_entity_poly.entity_id
_entity_poly.type
_entity_poly.pdbx_seq_one_letter_code
_entity_poly.pdbx_strand_id
1 'polypeptide(L)'
;MPALLQRLSRPVTAPIRRWVLEAFPRGQSGIDYDHPLGDPGWFGPGSVTWRLHAEFPSMLAGGLCALMLQTLHPRALAGVYDHSNFRQDLVGRLRRTTAFVAGTSYAPTGEVEALVAKVRRIHAQIRGQTAQGEPYAADDPQLLTWVHVTEAFGFLQGFRRYGREVPAHIADRYYDEYRRVAEALGAVDVPRSEAEVAAYFCARQPELRVDERSREVLEVLSGVRLPVPVPGLSREVFLGAGAALLPDWAEGMLERSGRQRAQAAASAKLMQGMAPLFRRALPDGLASRACTRMGVPVETVREWPAIAW
;
A
#
# COMPACT_ATOMS: atom_id res chain seq x y z
N MET A 1 19.02 12.08 26.77
CA MET A 1 19.04 10.66 26.28
C MET A 1 18.71 10.42 24.80
N PRO A 2 17.85 11.18 24.06
CA PRO A 2 17.55 10.87 22.67
C PRO A 2 18.75 10.98 21.71
N ALA A 3 19.60 11.98 21.85
CA ALA A 3 20.72 12.22 20.91
C ALA A 3 21.84 11.15 20.97
N LEU A 4 22.09 10.57 22.13
CA LEU A 4 23.11 9.50 22.29
C LEU A 4 22.64 8.18 21.67
N LEU A 5 21.36 7.82 21.85
CA LEU A 5 20.75 6.65 21.23
C LEU A 5 20.66 6.77 19.70
N GLN A 6 20.44 7.98 19.19
CA GLN A 6 20.47 8.25 17.74
C GLN A 6 21.90 8.09 17.17
N ARG A 7 22.94 8.54 17.88
CA ARG A 7 24.33 8.36 17.43
C ARG A 7 24.77 6.89 17.41
N LEU A 8 24.36 6.10 18.41
CA LEU A 8 24.69 4.67 18.50
C LEU A 8 23.94 3.80 17.46
N SER A 9 22.75 4.23 17.00
CA SER A 9 21.98 3.51 16.01
C SER A 9 22.33 3.86 14.55
N ARG A 10 23.08 4.95 14.31
CA ARG A 10 23.47 5.42 12.96
C ARG A 10 24.11 4.36 12.05
N PRO A 11 25.05 3.50 12.52
CA PRO A 11 25.67 2.50 11.66
C PRO A 11 24.67 1.52 11.06
N VAL A 12 23.58 1.20 11.79
CA VAL A 12 22.54 0.26 11.33
C VAL A 12 21.44 0.97 10.53
N THR A 13 21.05 2.17 10.94
CA THR A 13 19.91 2.88 10.33
C THR A 13 20.30 3.62 9.05
N ALA A 14 21.56 4.07 8.90
CA ALA A 14 22.00 4.78 7.69
C ALA A 14 21.93 3.93 6.40
N PRO A 15 22.36 2.65 6.39
CA PRO A 15 22.17 1.78 5.23
C PRO A 15 20.68 1.56 4.88
N ILE A 16 19.83 1.34 5.89
CA ILE A 16 18.38 1.18 5.69
C ILE A 16 17.79 2.45 5.06
N ARG A 17 18.12 3.62 5.61
CA ARG A 17 17.67 4.90 5.07
C ARG A 17 18.10 5.10 3.61
N ARG A 18 19.38 4.87 3.31
CA ARG A 18 19.92 4.98 1.96
C ARG A 18 19.15 4.09 1.01
N TRP A 19 18.99 2.83 1.36
CA TRP A 19 18.24 1.89 0.57
C TRP A 19 16.80 2.34 0.28
N VAL A 20 16.06 2.74 1.32
CA VAL A 20 14.67 3.18 1.12
C VAL A 20 14.59 4.38 0.19
N LEU A 21 15.52 5.34 0.34
CA LEU A 21 15.55 6.53 -0.51
C LEU A 21 16.02 6.24 -1.95
N GLU A 22 16.82 5.21 -2.18
CA GLU A 22 17.19 4.73 -3.52
C GLU A 22 16.02 3.96 -4.15
N ALA A 23 15.34 3.11 -3.38
CA ALA A 23 14.18 2.36 -3.84
C ALA A 23 12.97 3.27 -4.13
N PHE A 24 12.74 4.27 -3.27
CA PHE A 24 11.62 5.22 -3.33
C PHE A 24 12.13 6.66 -3.21
N PRO A 25 12.74 7.23 -4.27
CA PRO A 25 13.34 8.54 -4.23
C PRO A 25 12.31 9.64 -3.94
N ARG A 26 12.64 10.50 -2.99
CA ARG A 26 11.86 11.69 -2.67
C ARG A 26 12.00 12.72 -3.80
N GLY A 27 10.91 13.34 -4.18
CA GLY A 27 10.92 14.42 -5.21
C GLY A 27 10.70 13.96 -6.65
N GLN A 28 10.71 12.65 -6.96
CA GLN A 28 10.38 12.18 -8.31
C GLN A 28 8.90 12.42 -8.70
N SER A 29 8.01 12.60 -7.72
CA SER A 29 6.59 12.89 -7.98
C SER A 29 6.33 14.33 -8.41
N GLY A 30 7.26 15.25 -8.15
CA GLY A 30 7.06 16.70 -8.35
C GLY A 30 6.11 17.35 -7.35
N ILE A 31 5.57 16.61 -6.38
CA ILE A 31 4.61 17.07 -5.38
C ILE A 31 5.32 17.90 -4.31
N ASP A 32 4.85 19.10 -4.03
CA ASP A 32 5.25 19.90 -2.86
C ASP A 32 4.40 19.45 -1.65
N TYR A 33 5.04 18.80 -0.70
CA TYR A 33 4.39 18.37 0.54
C TYR A 33 4.42 19.42 1.65
N ASP A 34 5.15 20.51 1.47
CA ASP A 34 5.42 21.50 2.50
C ASP A 34 4.51 22.72 2.40
N HIS A 35 3.96 23.04 1.22
CA HIS A 35 3.10 24.20 0.96
C HIS A 35 1.80 23.84 0.26
N PRO A 36 0.74 24.64 0.48
CA PRO A 36 0.67 25.81 1.37
C PRO A 36 0.57 25.39 2.84
N LEU A 37 1.15 26.20 3.76
CA LEU A 37 1.07 25.96 5.20
C LEU A 37 -0.39 25.95 5.66
N GLY A 38 -0.71 25.03 6.57
CA GLY A 38 -2.05 24.88 7.14
C GLY A 38 -3.03 24.05 6.27
N ASP A 39 -2.65 23.64 5.05
CA ASP A 39 -3.51 22.79 4.24
C ASP A 39 -3.45 21.31 4.74
N PRO A 40 -4.57 20.73 5.21
CA PRO A 40 -4.58 19.36 5.73
C PRO A 40 -4.49 18.28 4.63
N GLY A 41 -4.62 18.63 3.37
CA GLY A 41 -4.92 17.68 2.32
C GLY A 41 -6.31 17.06 2.50
N TRP A 42 -6.48 15.83 2.03
CA TRP A 42 -7.79 15.18 2.14
C TRP A 42 -8.10 14.56 3.50
N PHE A 43 -7.09 14.28 4.31
CA PHE A 43 -7.25 13.55 5.58
C PHE A 43 -6.88 14.37 6.81
N GLY A 44 -5.74 15.04 6.79
CA GLY A 44 -5.29 15.86 7.91
C GLY A 44 -4.77 15.07 9.12
N PRO A 45 -4.23 15.78 10.13
CA PRO A 45 -3.57 15.18 11.29
C PRO A 45 -4.53 14.42 12.25
N GLY A 46 -5.84 14.67 12.15
CA GLY A 46 -6.87 13.95 12.92
C GLY A 46 -7.27 12.60 12.35
N SER A 47 -6.79 12.22 11.15
CA SER A 47 -7.21 11.00 10.47
C SER A 47 -6.51 9.74 10.97
N VAL A 48 -7.18 8.60 10.85
CA VAL A 48 -6.57 7.28 11.00
C VAL A 48 -5.65 6.98 9.81
N THR A 49 -6.02 7.44 8.62
CA THR A 49 -5.27 7.25 7.37
C THR A 49 -3.82 7.74 7.50
N TRP A 50 -3.58 8.95 8.05
CA TRP A 50 -2.21 9.43 8.27
C TRP A 50 -1.40 8.52 9.19
N ARG A 51 -2.04 7.93 10.19
CA ARG A 51 -1.39 7.05 11.17
C ARG A 51 -0.98 5.71 10.58
N LEU A 52 -1.88 5.09 9.84
CA LEU A 52 -1.59 3.81 9.20
C LEU A 52 -0.51 3.97 8.12
N HIS A 53 -0.66 4.97 7.26
CA HIS A 53 0.23 5.16 6.12
C HIS A 53 1.62 5.71 6.49
N ALA A 54 1.82 6.18 7.73
CA ALA A 54 3.14 6.58 8.23
C ALA A 54 4.12 5.41 8.45
N GLU A 55 3.61 4.18 8.52
CA GLU A 55 4.38 2.97 8.84
C GLU A 55 4.92 2.31 7.57
N PHE A 56 6.10 2.73 7.10
CA PHE A 56 6.70 2.26 5.85
C PHE A 56 6.74 0.73 5.68
N PRO A 57 7.22 -0.08 6.66
CA PRO A 57 7.26 -1.54 6.51
C PRO A 57 5.86 -2.14 6.34
N SER A 58 4.89 -1.63 7.08
CA SER A 58 3.48 -2.04 7.03
C SER A 58 2.86 -1.74 5.67
N MET A 59 3.09 -0.52 5.16
CA MET A 59 2.60 -0.09 3.86
C MET A 59 3.19 -0.91 2.72
N LEU A 60 4.50 -1.18 2.76
CA LEU A 60 5.15 -1.98 1.71
C LEU A 60 4.66 -3.43 1.72
N ALA A 61 4.60 -4.07 2.88
CA ALA A 61 4.07 -5.44 2.99
C ALA A 61 2.58 -5.50 2.61
N GLY A 62 1.78 -4.54 3.07
CA GLY A 62 0.35 -4.42 2.73
C GLY A 62 0.11 -4.21 1.24
N GLY A 63 0.91 -3.35 0.60
CA GLY A 63 0.85 -3.15 -0.85
C GLY A 63 1.21 -4.40 -1.65
N LEU A 64 2.19 -5.18 -1.19
CA LEU A 64 2.53 -6.46 -1.81
C LEU A 64 1.41 -7.50 -1.64
N CYS A 65 0.75 -7.55 -0.47
CA CYS A 65 -0.46 -8.35 -0.27
C CYS A 65 -1.57 -7.92 -1.24
N ALA A 66 -1.84 -6.63 -1.35
CA ALA A 66 -2.83 -6.10 -2.28
C ALA A 66 -2.56 -6.49 -3.74
N LEU A 67 -1.30 -6.39 -4.18
CA LEU A 67 -0.91 -6.82 -5.53
C LEU A 67 -1.19 -8.31 -5.76
N MET A 68 -0.91 -9.18 -4.78
CA MET A 68 -1.23 -10.61 -4.89
C MET A 68 -2.75 -10.84 -4.99
N LEU A 69 -3.55 -10.13 -4.19
CA LEU A 69 -5.02 -10.20 -4.27
C LEU A 69 -5.54 -9.70 -5.61
N GLN A 70 -4.98 -8.61 -6.14
CA GLN A 70 -5.37 -8.03 -7.42
C GLN A 70 -5.12 -8.97 -8.61
N THR A 71 -4.13 -9.88 -8.51
CA THR A 71 -3.90 -10.89 -9.57
C THR A 71 -5.02 -11.91 -9.68
N LEU A 72 -5.88 -12.04 -8.68
CA LEU A 72 -7.00 -12.98 -8.68
C LEU A 72 -8.20 -12.51 -9.50
N HIS A 73 -8.33 -11.20 -9.75
CA HIS A 73 -9.43 -10.66 -10.53
C HIS A 73 -9.03 -10.50 -12.00
N PRO A 74 -9.56 -11.33 -12.93
CA PRO A 74 -9.05 -11.43 -14.30
C PRO A 74 -9.15 -10.12 -15.09
N ARG A 75 -10.23 -9.33 -14.90
CA ARG A 75 -10.42 -8.06 -15.61
C ARG A 75 -9.47 -6.97 -15.05
N ALA A 76 -9.26 -6.91 -13.73
CA ALA A 76 -8.31 -5.98 -13.12
C ALA A 76 -6.88 -6.33 -13.53
N LEU A 77 -6.52 -7.63 -13.50
CA LEU A 77 -5.23 -8.11 -13.92
C LEU A 77 -4.96 -7.82 -15.41
N ALA A 78 -5.95 -8.01 -16.30
CA ALA A 78 -5.80 -7.78 -17.73
C ALA A 78 -5.39 -6.33 -18.03
N GLY A 79 -5.97 -5.34 -17.38
CA GLY A 79 -5.57 -3.93 -17.51
C GLY A 79 -4.09 -3.69 -17.17
N VAL A 80 -3.61 -4.36 -16.13
CA VAL A 80 -2.19 -4.33 -15.75
C VAL A 80 -1.31 -5.06 -16.75
N TYR A 81 -1.72 -6.23 -17.16
CA TYR A 81 -0.99 -7.14 -18.03
C TYR A 81 -0.78 -6.56 -19.43
N ASP A 82 -1.81 -5.95 -19.99
CA ASP A 82 -1.80 -5.46 -21.36
C ASP A 82 -1.21 -4.03 -21.48
N HIS A 83 -1.32 -3.19 -20.43
CA HIS A 83 -0.99 -1.77 -20.51
C HIS A 83 0.16 -1.32 -19.60
N SER A 84 0.81 -2.23 -18.89
CA SER A 84 1.95 -1.85 -18.07
C SER A 84 3.21 -2.61 -18.47
N ASN A 85 4.36 -1.95 -18.30
CA ASN A 85 5.67 -2.54 -18.56
C ASN A 85 6.21 -3.34 -17.34
N PHE A 86 5.33 -4.03 -16.60
CA PHE A 86 5.70 -4.71 -15.34
C PHE A 86 6.84 -5.74 -15.53
N ARG A 87 6.97 -6.32 -16.71
CA ARG A 87 8.05 -7.28 -17.03
C ARG A 87 9.43 -6.63 -17.08
N GLN A 88 9.51 -5.39 -17.56
CA GLN A 88 10.76 -4.66 -17.75
C GLN A 88 11.06 -3.74 -16.55
N ASP A 89 10.04 -3.12 -15.96
CA ASP A 89 10.18 -2.10 -14.92
C ASP A 89 9.13 -2.24 -13.81
N LEU A 90 9.14 -3.39 -13.12
CA LEU A 90 8.25 -3.62 -11.99
C LEU A 90 8.53 -2.63 -10.85
N VAL A 91 9.80 -2.31 -10.59
CA VAL A 91 10.19 -1.37 -9.52
C VAL A 91 9.66 0.04 -9.81
N GLY A 92 9.78 0.52 -11.06
CA GLY A 92 9.21 1.81 -11.45
C GLY A 92 7.69 1.84 -11.34
N ARG A 93 7.01 0.72 -11.64
CA ARG A 93 5.58 0.59 -11.42
C ARG A 93 5.22 0.71 -9.93
N LEU A 94 5.92 -0.03 -9.07
CA LEU A 94 5.72 0.05 -7.61
C LEU A 94 5.96 1.47 -7.09
N ARG A 95 6.99 2.15 -7.60
CA ARG A 95 7.27 3.56 -7.27
C ARG A 95 6.11 4.49 -7.63
N ARG A 96 5.52 4.34 -8.83
CA ARG A 96 4.37 5.15 -9.26
C ARG A 96 3.15 4.92 -8.38
N THR A 97 2.84 3.67 -8.04
CA THR A 97 1.74 3.33 -7.13
C THR A 97 1.99 3.88 -5.72
N THR A 98 3.19 3.68 -5.19
CA THR A 98 3.58 4.23 -3.87
C THR A 98 3.51 5.76 -3.85
N ALA A 99 3.92 6.43 -4.94
CA ALA A 99 3.81 7.89 -5.06
C ALA A 99 2.35 8.36 -5.09
N PHE A 100 1.45 7.61 -5.73
CA PHE A 100 0.02 7.90 -5.71
C PHE A 100 -0.57 7.77 -4.30
N VAL A 101 -0.32 6.64 -3.63
CA VAL A 101 -0.80 6.41 -2.25
C VAL A 101 -0.25 7.46 -1.29
N ALA A 102 1.03 7.77 -1.38
CA ALA A 102 1.68 8.79 -0.54
C ALA A 102 1.15 10.20 -0.84
N GLY A 103 0.94 10.53 -2.11
CA GLY A 103 0.38 11.81 -2.55
C GLY A 103 -1.04 12.00 -2.03
N THR A 104 -1.93 11.04 -2.27
CA THR A 104 -3.32 11.10 -1.79
C THR A 104 -3.42 11.13 -0.27
N SER A 105 -2.45 10.55 0.44
CA SER A 105 -2.42 10.55 1.92
C SER A 105 -1.94 11.88 2.50
N TYR A 106 -0.86 12.47 1.96
CA TYR A 106 -0.11 13.53 2.66
C TYR A 106 0.04 14.83 1.90
N ALA A 107 -0.25 14.87 0.58
CA ALA A 107 -0.09 16.09 -0.19
C ALA A 107 -1.17 17.12 0.16
N PRO A 108 -0.93 18.41 -0.11
CA PRO A 108 -1.94 19.46 -0.03
C PRO A 108 -3.12 19.18 -0.96
N THR A 109 -4.26 19.77 -0.65
CA THR A 109 -5.53 19.51 -1.35
C THR A 109 -5.42 19.65 -2.86
N GLY A 110 -4.86 20.73 -3.36
CA GLY A 110 -4.72 20.95 -4.80
C GLY A 110 -3.83 19.93 -5.50
N GLU A 111 -2.75 19.47 -4.85
CA GLU A 111 -1.87 18.42 -5.37
C GLU A 111 -2.58 17.08 -5.44
N VAL A 112 -3.39 16.75 -4.42
CA VAL A 112 -4.21 15.52 -4.41
C VAL A 112 -5.22 15.53 -5.54
N GLU A 113 -5.93 16.63 -5.74
CA GLU A 113 -6.92 16.79 -6.81
C GLU A 113 -6.28 16.66 -8.19
N ALA A 114 -5.13 17.30 -8.41
CA ALA A 114 -4.37 17.19 -9.65
C ALA A 114 -3.90 15.75 -9.92
N LEU A 115 -3.44 15.04 -8.87
CA LEU A 115 -2.99 13.66 -8.95
C LEU A 115 -4.15 12.71 -9.30
N VAL A 116 -5.29 12.84 -8.65
CA VAL A 116 -6.51 12.06 -8.93
C VAL A 116 -7.00 12.34 -10.36
N ALA A 117 -7.08 13.60 -10.76
CA ALA A 117 -7.47 13.96 -12.13
C ALA A 117 -6.54 13.37 -13.19
N LYS A 118 -5.22 13.33 -12.92
CA LYS A 118 -4.23 12.69 -13.79
C LYS A 118 -4.49 11.18 -13.92
N VAL A 119 -4.71 10.48 -12.82
CA VAL A 119 -4.96 9.03 -12.83
C VAL A 119 -6.28 8.72 -13.54
N ARG A 120 -7.34 9.48 -13.32
CA ARG A 120 -8.60 9.32 -14.05
C ARG A 120 -8.43 9.44 -15.56
N ARG A 121 -7.66 10.43 -16.04
CA ARG A 121 -7.36 10.57 -17.48
C ARG A 121 -6.61 9.37 -18.05
N ILE A 122 -5.68 8.78 -17.28
CA ILE A 122 -4.96 7.58 -17.68
C ILE A 122 -5.93 6.39 -17.76
N HIS A 123 -6.73 6.17 -16.72
CA HIS A 123 -7.67 5.06 -16.65
C HIS A 123 -8.71 5.11 -17.78
N ALA A 124 -9.21 6.28 -18.14
CA ALA A 124 -10.16 6.44 -19.26
C ALA A 124 -9.63 5.96 -20.61
N GLN A 125 -8.33 5.81 -20.79
CA GLN A 125 -7.70 5.34 -22.02
C GLN A 125 -7.40 3.83 -22.02
N ILE A 126 -7.53 3.15 -20.86
CA ILE A 126 -7.15 1.75 -20.70
C ILE A 126 -8.40 0.88 -20.84
N ARG A 127 -8.50 0.17 -21.96
CA ARG A 127 -9.59 -0.75 -22.27
C ARG A 127 -9.04 -1.93 -23.04
N GLY A 128 -9.72 -3.08 -22.97
CA GLY A 128 -9.33 -4.28 -23.71
C GLY A 128 -10.24 -5.45 -23.40
N GLN A 129 -9.72 -6.65 -23.62
CA GLN A 129 -10.41 -7.91 -23.33
C GLN A 129 -9.47 -8.86 -22.58
N THR A 130 -10.03 -9.61 -21.63
CA THR A 130 -9.31 -10.72 -20.96
C THR A 130 -8.95 -11.81 -21.99
N ALA A 131 -8.13 -12.78 -21.59
CA ALA A 131 -7.81 -13.95 -22.42
C ALA A 131 -9.07 -14.76 -22.82
N GLN A 132 -10.18 -14.62 -22.08
CA GLN A 132 -11.46 -15.27 -22.35
C GLN A 132 -12.44 -14.38 -23.13
N GLY A 133 -12.00 -13.20 -23.59
CA GLY A 133 -12.82 -12.28 -24.39
C GLY A 133 -13.74 -11.38 -23.56
N GLU A 134 -13.67 -11.41 -22.21
CA GLU A 134 -14.45 -10.53 -21.35
C GLU A 134 -13.92 -9.08 -21.46
N PRO A 135 -14.76 -8.09 -21.73
CA PRO A 135 -14.30 -6.70 -21.82
C PRO A 135 -13.89 -6.16 -20.46
N TYR A 136 -12.86 -5.32 -20.44
CA TYR A 136 -12.47 -4.53 -19.25
C TYR A 136 -12.20 -3.07 -19.60
N ALA A 137 -12.35 -2.23 -18.60
CA ALA A 137 -11.93 -0.82 -18.62
C ALA A 137 -11.32 -0.47 -17.26
N ALA A 138 -10.20 0.26 -17.23
CA ALA A 138 -9.57 0.61 -15.95
C ALA A 138 -10.37 1.66 -15.17
N ASP A 139 -11.31 2.34 -15.80
CA ASP A 139 -12.28 3.24 -15.17
C ASP A 139 -13.62 2.55 -14.83
N ASP A 140 -13.71 1.22 -14.94
CA ASP A 140 -14.87 0.45 -14.47
C ASP A 140 -15.03 0.63 -12.95
N PRO A 141 -16.18 1.14 -12.47
CA PRO A 141 -16.37 1.46 -11.04
C PRO A 141 -16.16 0.26 -10.12
N GLN A 142 -16.57 -0.95 -10.55
CA GLN A 142 -16.42 -2.18 -9.74
C GLN A 142 -14.96 -2.63 -9.68
N LEU A 143 -14.18 -2.47 -10.76
CA LEU A 143 -12.74 -2.77 -10.76
C LEU A 143 -11.97 -1.77 -9.91
N LEU A 144 -12.35 -0.49 -9.92
CA LEU A 144 -11.77 0.53 -9.03
C LEU A 144 -12.05 0.19 -7.56
N THR A 145 -13.27 -0.26 -7.23
CA THR A 145 -13.62 -0.73 -5.89
C THR A 145 -12.78 -1.94 -5.49
N TRP A 146 -12.62 -2.94 -6.38
CA TRP A 146 -11.78 -4.11 -6.10
C TRP A 146 -10.33 -3.74 -5.76
N VAL A 147 -9.71 -2.91 -6.60
CA VAL A 147 -8.32 -2.47 -6.39
C VAL A 147 -8.18 -1.74 -5.06
N HIS A 148 -9.09 -0.80 -4.77
CA HIS A 148 -9.05 -0.04 -3.53
C HIS A 148 -9.27 -0.90 -2.28
N VAL A 149 -10.25 -1.81 -2.30
CA VAL A 149 -10.56 -2.67 -1.15
C VAL A 149 -9.37 -3.58 -0.83
N THR A 150 -8.70 -4.14 -1.85
CA THR A 150 -7.50 -4.95 -1.64
C THR A 150 -6.34 -4.13 -1.07
N GLU A 151 -6.17 -2.87 -1.50
CA GLU A 151 -5.15 -1.95 -0.94
C GLU A 151 -5.47 -1.59 0.51
N ALA A 152 -6.68 -1.12 0.80
CA ALA A 152 -7.09 -0.74 2.15
C ALA A 152 -6.98 -1.92 3.12
N PHE A 153 -7.42 -3.12 2.70
CA PHE A 153 -7.25 -4.35 3.47
C PHE A 153 -5.78 -4.65 3.73
N GLY A 154 -4.96 -4.66 2.67
CA GLY A 154 -3.53 -4.97 2.78
C GLY A 154 -2.81 -4.01 3.73
N PHE A 155 -3.07 -2.71 3.63
CA PHE A 155 -2.47 -1.69 4.49
C PHE A 155 -2.88 -1.85 5.96
N LEU A 156 -4.16 -2.09 6.23
CA LEU A 156 -4.65 -2.33 7.59
C LEU A 156 -4.04 -3.60 8.19
N GLN A 157 -4.04 -4.73 7.46
CA GLN A 157 -3.46 -5.97 7.95
C GLN A 157 -1.93 -5.85 8.14
N GLY A 158 -1.26 -5.14 7.23
CA GLY A 158 0.16 -4.81 7.37
C GLY A 158 0.44 -4.02 8.64
N PHE A 159 -0.38 -3.00 8.92
CA PHE A 159 -0.22 -2.20 10.13
C PHE A 159 -0.49 -3.01 11.41
N ARG A 160 -1.54 -3.82 11.44
CA ARG A 160 -1.83 -4.73 12.57
C ARG A 160 -0.68 -5.68 12.87
N ARG A 161 -0.04 -6.18 11.82
CA ARG A 161 1.01 -7.20 11.98
C ARG A 161 2.38 -6.61 12.26
N TYR A 162 2.73 -5.47 11.65
CA TYR A 162 4.08 -4.89 11.70
C TYR A 162 4.16 -3.55 12.43
N GLY A 163 3.04 -2.92 12.68
CA GLY A 163 2.90 -1.67 13.42
C GLY A 163 2.51 -1.92 14.88
N ARG A 164 1.23 -1.81 15.15
CA ARG A 164 0.62 -2.00 16.48
C ARG A 164 -0.83 -2.47 16.33
N GLU A 165 -1.43 -2.82 17.45
CA GLU A 165 -2.85 -3.16 17.53
C GLU A 165 -3.74 -2.03 16.99
N VAL A 166 -4.79 -2.40 16.25
CA VAL A 166 -5.81 -1.50 15.72
C VAL A 166 -7.17 -1.93 16.25
N PRO A 167 -7.79 -1.16 17.14
CA PRO A 167 -9.15 -1.43 17.62
C PRO A 167 -10.16 -1.45 16.47
N ALA A 168 -11.24 -2.22 16.60
CA ALA A 168 -12.23 -2.40 15.53
C ALA A 168 -12.82 -1.06 15.05
N HIS A 169 -13.21 -0.15 15.96
CA HIS A 169 -13.74 1.16 15.59
C HIS A 169 -12.72 2.05 14.85
N ILE A 170 -11.42 1.87 15.11
CA ILE A 170 -10.35 2.56 14.36
C ILE A 170 -10.20 1.95 12.97
N ALA A 171 -10.33 0.63 12.84
CA ALA A 171 -10.31 -0.04 11.55
C ALA A 171 -11.49 0.39 10.67
N ASP A 172 -12.71 0.42 11.22
CA ASP A 172 -13.89 0.89 10.50
C ASP A 172 -13.73 2.35 10.07
N ARG A 173 -13.25 3.21 10.98
CA ARG A 173 -12.95 4.60 10.65
C ARG A 173 -11.89 4.73 9.55
N TYR A 174 -10.89 3.86 9.50
CA TYR A 174 -9.91 3.85 8.42
C TYR A 174 -10.56 3.54 7.07
N TYR A 175 -11.40 2.52 6.98
CA TYR A 175 -12.09 2.20 5.74
C TYR A 175 -13.02 3.34 5.30
N ASP A 176 -13.78 3.92 6.22
CA ASP A 176 -14.66 5.06 5.90
C ASP A 176 -13.89 6.31 5.46
N GLU A 177 -12.75 6.63 6.08
CA GLU A 177 -11.90 7.74 5.66
C GLU A 177 -11.27 7.49 4.28
N TYR A 178 -10.64 6.32 4.08
CA TYR A 178 -9.80 6.06 2.91
C TYR A 178 -10.61 5.80 1.63
N ARG A 179 -11.91 5.39 1.73
CA ARG A 179 -12.80 5.25 0.58
C ARG A 179 -12.89 6.50 -0.29
N ARG A 180 -12.67 7.68 0.29
CA ARG A 180 -12.69 8.96 -0.42
C ARG A 180 -11.78 8.96 -1.65
N VAL A 181 -10.65 8.30 -1.59
CA VAL A 181 -9.71 8.19 -2.73
C VAL A 181 -10.33 7.36 -3.85
N ALA A 182 -10.95 6.24 -3.52
CA ALA A 182 -11.60 5.37 -4.51
C ALA A 182 -12.79 6.04 -5.19
N GLU A 183 -13.67 6.66 -4.39
CA GLU A 183 -14.85 7.40 -4.88
C GLU A 183 -14.43 8.54 -5.81
N ALA A 184 -13.38 9.26 -5.48
CA ALA A 184 -12.83 10.32 -6.32
C ALA A 184 -12.26 9.79 -7.65
N LEU A 185 -11.79 8.54 -7.70
CA LEU A 185 -11.39 7.86 -8.93
C LEU A 185 -12.59 7.35 -9.74
N GLY A 186 -13.77 7.21 -9.15
CA GLY A 186 -14.99 6.74 -9.77
C GLY A 186 -15.49 5.39 -9.27
N ALA A 187 -14.93 4.87 -8.17
CA ALA A 187 -15.42 3.65 -7.51
C ALA A 187 -16.83 3.86 -6.92
N VAL A 188 -17.59 2.78 -6.81
CA VAL A 188 -18.94 2.78 -6.24
C VAL A 188 -19.06 1.71 -5.17
N ASP A 189 -20.02 1.88 -4.26
CA ASP A 189 -20.33 0.91 -3.21
C ASP A 189 -19.09 0.49 -2.40
N VAL A 190 -18.22 1.46 -2.08
CA VAL A 190 -16.96 1.20 -1.40
C VAL A 190 -17.23 0.85 0.08
N PRO A 191 -16.80 -0.32 0.56
CA PRO A 191 -16.96 -0.73 1.95
C PRO A 191 -16.36 0.27 2.96
N ARG A 192 -17.06 0.46 4.08
CA ARG A 192 -16.74 1.44 5.13
C ARG A 192 -16.33 0.82 6.46
N SER A 193 -16.39 -0.51 6.56
CA SER A 193 -16.09 -1.24 7.79
C SER A 193 -15.45 -2.58 7.49
N GLU A 194 -14.84 -3.20 8.50
CA GLU A 194 -14.28 -4.55 8.37
C GLU A 194 -15.35 -5.58 7.98
N ALA A 195 -16.54 -5.45 8.55
CA ALA A 195 -17.64 -6.35 8.24
C ALA A 195 -18.07 -6.22 6.77
N GLU A 196 -18.17 -4.98 6.26
CA GLU A 196 -18.49 -4.73 4.85
C GLU A 196 -17.38 -5.20 3.92
N VAL A 197 -16.10 -5.04 4.27
CA VAL A 197 -14.97 -5.57 3.50
C VAL A 197 -14.99 -7.10 3.44
N ALA A 198 -15.29 -7.77 4.57
CA ALA A 198 -15.42 -9.22 4.59
C ALA A 198 -16.58 -9.71 3.70
N ALA A 199 -17.74 -9.06 3.78
CA ALA A 199 -18.89 -9.33 2.93
C ALA A 199 -18.58 -9.08 1.44
N TYR A 200 -17.87 -7.98 1.14
CA TYR A 200 -17.44 -7.65 -0.22
C TYR A 200 -16.54 -8.75 -0.80
N PHE A 201 -15.50 -9.17 -0.08
CA PHE A 201 -14.64 -10.25 -0.54
C PHE A 201 -15.42 -11.55 -0.78
N CYS A 202 -16.32 -11.92 0.13
CA CYS A 202 -17.17 -13.10 -0.05
C CYS A 202 -18.01 -13.01 -1.33
N ALA A 203 -18.63 -11.86 -1.59
CA ALA A 203 -19.45 -11.62 -2.78
C ALA A 203 -18.64 -11.63 -4.09
N ARG A 204 -17.35 -11.24 -4.06
CA ARG A 204 -16.49 -11.21 -5.25
C ARG A 204 -15.83 -12.56 -5.57
N GLN A 205 -15.73 -13.51 -4.63
CA GLN A 205 -15.04 -14.79 -4.86
C GLN A 205 -15.45 -15.52 -6.15
N PRO A 206 -16.74 -15.56 -6.56
CA PRO A 206 -17.13 -16.22 -7.80
C PRO A 206 -16.51 -15.61 -9.08
N GLU A 207 -16.08 -14.36 -9.02
CA GLU A 207 -15.45 -13.64 -10.15
C GLU A 207 -13.93 -13.85 -10.21
N LEU A 208 -13.35 -14.40 -9.13
CA LEU A 208 -11.91 -14.55 -8.98
C LEU A 208 -11.43 -15.87 -9.56
N ARG A 209 -10.25 -15.86 -10.14
CA ARG A 209 -9.57 -17.07 -10.64
C ARG A 209 -8.06 -16.86 -10.74
N VAL A 210 -7.34 -17.96 -10.77
CA VAL A 210 -5.91 -18.00 -11.09
C VAL A 210 -5.76 -18.60 -12.49
N ASP A 211 -5.27 -17.80 -13.42
CA ASP A 211 -4.96 -18.22 -14.78
C ASP A 211 -3.46 -18.11 -15.10
N GLU A 212 -3.06 -18.30 -16.35
CA GLU A 212 -1.67 -18.20 -16.76
C GLU A 212 -1.10 -16.79 -16.56
N ARG A 213 -1.90 -15.74 -16.83
CA ARG A 213 -1.50 -14.34 -16.61
C ARG A 213 -1.25 -14.05 -15.13
N SER A 214 -2.10 -14.61 -14.26
CA SER A 214 -1.92 -14.49 -12.79
C SER A 214 -0.60 -15.12 -12.35
N ARG A 215 -0.29 -16.34 -12.85
CA ARG A 215 0.94 -17.05 -12.50
C ARG A 215 2.16 -16.29 -13.00
N GLU A 216 2.15 -15.79 -14.23
CA GLU A 216 3.26 -15.00 -14.78
C GLU A 216 3.52 -13.73 -13.96
N VAL A 217 2.46 -12.96 -13.61
CA VAL A 217 2.64 -11.73 -12.81
C VAL A 217 3.19 -12.06 -11.42
N LEU A 218 2.72 -13.14 -10.78
CA LEU A 218 3.24 -13.60 -9.50
C LEU A 218 4.70 -14.06 -9.59
N GLU A 219 5.08 -14.71 -10.68
CA GLU A 219 6.47 -15.09 -10.95
C GLU A 219 7.37 -13.86 -11.12
N VAL A 220 6.96 -12.89 -11.94
CA VAL A 220 7.69 -11.62 -12.11
C VAL A 220 7.80 -10.89 -10.77
N LEU A 221 6.72 -10.85 -9.97
CA LEU A 221 6.75 -10.26 -8.63
C LEU A 221 7.74 -10.99 -7.72
N SER A 222 7.78 -12.33 -7.77
CA SER A 222 8.73 -13.14 -6.99
C SER A 222 10.18 -12.92 -7.41
N GLY A 223 10.41 -12.57 -8.68
CA GLY A 223 11.73 -12.28 -9.26
C GLY A 223 12.22 -10.84 -9.07
N VAL A 224 11.40 -9.94 -8.48
CA VAL A 224 11.74 -8.51 -8.38
C VAL A 224 13.08 -8.28 -7.70
N ARG A 225 13.93 -7.47 -8.32
CA ARG A 225 15.23 -7.05 -7.75
C ARG A 225 15.06 -5.66 -7.13
N LEU A 226 14.92 -5.62 -5.81
CA LEU A 226 14.96 -4.35 -5.09
C LEU A 226 16.42 -3.87 -4.99
N PRO A 227 16.68 -2.56 -5.11
CA PRO A 227 18.03 -1.99 -4.98
C PRO A 227 18.46 -1.94 -3.50
N VAL A 228 18.79 -3.08 -2.92
CA VAL A 228 19.12 -3.25 -1.50
C VAL A 228 20.52 -3.85 -1.33
N PRO A 229 21.20 -3.61 -0.19
CA PRO A 229 22.55 -4.11 0.05
C PRO A 229 22.70 -5.62 -0.04
N VAL A 230 21.63 -6.37 0.26
CA VAL A 230 21.52 -7.83 0.10
C VAL A 230 20.23 -8.13 -0.69
N PRO A 231 20.28 -8.05 -2.03
CA PRO A 231 19.08 -8.06 -2.87
C PRO A 231 18.13 -9.25 -2.65
N GLY A 232 18.64 -10.46 -2.50
CA GLY A 232 17.83 -11.67 -2.31
C GLY A 232 17.07 -11.67 -0.98
N LEU A 233 17.77 -11.42 0.12
CA LEU A 233 17.18 -11.49 1.48
C LEU A 233 16.06 -10.46 1.67
N SER A 234 16.27 -9.23 1.22
CA SER A 234 15.28 -8.16 1.40
C SER A 234 14.02 -8.42 0.58
N ARG A 235 14.17 -8.90 -0.66
CA ARG A 235 13.05 -9.29 -1.51
C ARG A 235 12.20 -10.38 -0.84
N GLU A 236 12.84 -11.47 -0.43
CA GLU A 236 12.14 -12.62 0.17
C GLU A 236 11.42 -12.23 1.46
N VAL A 237 12.04 -11.37 2.27
CA VAL A 237 11.43 -10.88 3.52
C VAL A 237 10.20 -10.04 3.23
N PHE A 238 10.26 -9.07 2.31
CA PHE A 238 9.11 -8.20 2.02
C PHE A 238 7.99 -8.93 1.30
N LEU A 239 8.32 -9.77 0.31
CA LEU A 239 7.31 -10.58 -0.39
C LEU A 239 6.66 -11.60 0.55
N GLY A 240 7.46 -12.29 1.36
CA GLY A 240 6.95 -13.21 2.35
C GLY A 240 6.11 -12.52 3.43
N ALA A 241 6.53 -11.33 3.88
CA ALA A 241 5.75 -10.52 4.81
C ALA A 241 4.40 -10.09 4.21
N GLY A 242 4.37 -9.69 2.93
CA GLY A 242 3.13 -9.39 2.22
C GLY A 242 2.24 -10.63 2.06
N ALA A 243 2.83 -11.74 1.66
CA ALA A 243 2.12 -13.00 1.50
C ALA A 243 1.53 -13.55 2.81
N ALA A 244 2.16 -13.26 3.96
CA ALA A 244 1.65 -13.63 5.29
C ALA A 244 0.41 -12.83 5.72
N LEU A 245 0.00 -11.82 4.96
CA LEU A 245 -1.20 -11.02 5.17
C LEU A 245 -2.40 -11.51 4.34
N LEU A 246 -2.17 -12.46 3.43
CA LEU A 246 -3.24 -13.00 2.59
C LEU A 246 -4.31 -13.68 3.47
N PRO A 247 -5.60 -13.47 3.19
CA PRO A 247 -6.66 -14.22 3.84
C PRO A 247 -6.67 -15.67 3.35
N ASP A 248 -7.17 -16.59 4.18
CA ASP A 248 -7.15 -18.05 3.93
C ASP A 248 -7.75 -18.43 2.58
N TRP A 249 -8.84 -17.78 2.18
CA TRP A 249 -9.48 -18.04 0.89
C TRP A 249 -8.55 -17.72 -0.30
N ALA A 250 -7.77 -16.64 -0.21
CA ALA A 250 -6.83 -16.24 -1.26
C ALA A 250 -5.60 -17.16 -1.27
N GLU A 251 -5.10 -17.58 -0.11
CA GLU A 251 -4.05 -18.61 -0.02
C GLU A 251 -4.49 -19.93 -0.65
N GLY A 252 -5.76 -20.32 -0.45
CA GLY A 252 -6.36 -21.48 -1.09
C GLY A 252 -6.42 -21.36 -2.61
N MET A 253 -6.90 -20.23 -3.13
CA MET A 253 -6.97 -19.96 -4.58
C MET A 253 -5.58 -19.95 -5.24
N LEU A 254 -4.58 -19.39 -4.57
CA LEU A 254 -3.19 -19.35 -5.04
C LEU A 254 -2.45 -20.69 -4.86
N GLU A 255 -3.13 -21.73 -4.38
CA GLU A 255 -2.60 -23.08 -4.17
C GLU A 255 -1.28 -23.09 -3.38
N ARG A 256 -1.15 -22.18 -2.41
CA ARG A 256 0.10 -22.04 -1.66
C ARG A 256 0.39 -23.26 -0.80
N SER A 257 1.55 -23.86 -1.05
CA SER A 257 2.01 -25.03 -0.31
C SER A 257 2.30 -24.71 1.17
N GLY A 258 2.26 -25.74 2.04
CA GLY A 258 2.63 -25.59 3.44
C GLY A 258 4.04 -25.01 3.64
N ARG A 259 4.99 -25.34 2.75
CA ARG A 259 6.35 -24.74 2.76
C ARG A 259 6.31 -23.23 2.48
N GLN A 260 5.54 -22.78 1.49
CA GLN A 260 5.41 -21.36 1.17
C GLN A 260 4.73 -20.58 2.31
N ARG A 261 3.74 -21.16 2.97
CA ARG A 261 3.10 -20.55 4.15
C ARG A 261 4.07 -20.46 5.34
N ALA A 262 4.84 -21.52 5.61
CA ALA A 262 5.86 -21.50 6.65
C ALA A 262 6.96 -20.45 6.38
N GLN A 263 7.41 -20.31 5.12
CA GLN A 263 8.37 -19.30 4.71
C GLN A 263 7.79 -17.87 4.88
N ALA A 264 6.53 -17.65 4.51
CA ALA A 264 5.84 -16.37 4.72
C ALA A 264 5.74 -16.03 6.22
N ALA A 265 5.40 -17.01 7.07
CA ALA A 265 5.36 -16.82 8.52
C ALA A 265 6.74 -16.45 9.10
N ALA A 266 7.81 -17.09 8.63
CA ALA A 266 9.19 -16.76 9.03
C ALA A 266 9.57 -15.34 8.58
N SER A 267 9.24 -14.96 7.34
CA SER A 267 9.45 -13.60 6.82
C SER A 267 8.67 -12.56 7.62
N ALA A 268 7.45 -12.87 8.01
CA ALA A 268 6.65 -11.97 8.85
C ALA A 268 7.29 -11.74 10.23
N LYS A 269 7.79 -12.79 10.88
CA LYS A 269 8.51 -12.65 12.16
C LYS A 269 9.78 -11.79 12.02
N LEU A 270 10.53 -12.00 10.94
CA LEU A 270 11.71 -11.18 10.66
C LEU A 270 11.32 -9.72 10.42
N MET A 271 10.27 -9.46 9.65
CA MET A 271 9.77 -8.11 9.41
C MET A 271 9.32 -7.43 10.71
N GLN A 272 8.63 -8.13 11.61
CA GLN A 272 8.26 -7.61 12.93
C GLN A 272 9.49 -7.15 13.73
N GLY A 273 10.56 -7.96 13.72
CA GLY A 273 11.82 -7.60 14.38
C GLY A 273 12.53 -6.40 13.72
N MET A 274 12.40 -6.24 12.40
CA MET A 274 13.04 -5.16 11.65
C MET A 274 12.23 -3.85 11.66
N ALA A 275 10.92 -3.88 11.83
CA ALA A 275 10.07 -2.70 11.74
C ALA A 275 10.53 -1.52 12.64
N PRO A 276 10.97 -1.72 13.90
CA PRO A 276 11.51 -0.63 14.71
C PRO A 276 12.75 0.04 14.14
N LEU A 277 13.60 -0.70 13.40
CA LEU A 277 14.78 -0.15 12.75
C LEU A 277 14.40 0.76 11.57
N PHE A 278 13.39 0.38 10.79
CA PHE A 278 12.84 1.23 9.73
C PHE A 278 12.27 2.54 10.28
N ARG A 279 11.51 2.49 11.37
CA ARG A 279 10.97 3.69 12.03
C ARG A 279 12.07 4.65 12.47
N ARG A 280 13.18 4.11 13.03
CA ARG A 280 14.34 4.91 13.41
C ARG A 280 15.12 5.44 12.21
N ALA A 281 15.15 4.71 11.12
CA ALA A 281 15.86 5.10 9.88
C ALA A 281 15.13 6.20 9.09
N LEU A 282 13.81 6.34 9.26
CA LEU A 282 12.94 7.23 8.48
C LEU A 282 12.18 8.25 9.36
N PRO A 283 12.87 9.05 10.21
CA PRO A 283 12.20 9.98 11.12
C PRO A 283 11.52 11.15 10.39
N ASP A 284 11.95 11.46 9.17
CA ASP A 284 11.55 12.59 8.34
C ASP A 284 10.74 12.15 7.10
N GLY A 285 9.88 11.15 7.26
CA GLY A 285 8.97 10.68 6.21
C GLY A 285 7.95 11.72 5.77
N LEU A 286 7.12 11.38 4.76
CA LEU A 286 6.10 12.30 4.22
C LEU A 286 5.07 12.70 5.28
N ALA A 287 4.73 11.80 6.21
CA ALA A 287 3.89 12.12 7.36
C ALA A 287 4.49 13.25 8.23
N SER A 288 5.82 13.22 8.45
CA SER A 288 6.52 14.28 9.20
C SER A 288 6.44 15.64 8.48
N ARG A 289 6.63 15.66 7.15
CA ARG A 289 6.49 16.88 6.35
C ARG A 289 5.07 17.44 6.41
N ALA A 290 4.06 16.58 6.27
CA ALA A 290 2.66 16.97 6.39
C ALA A 290 2.33 17.51 7.79
N CYS A 291 2.86 16.90 8.87
CA CYS A 291 2.73 17.43 10.23
C CYS A 291 3.37 18.82 10.36
N THR A 292 4.57 19.03 9.79
CA THR A 292 5.24 20.34 9.77
C THR A 292 4.39 21.38 9.04
N ARG A 293 3.84 21.04 7.86
CA ARG A 293 2.92 21.91 7.10
C ARG A 293 1.70 22.33 7.92
N MET A 294 1.19 21.41 8.73
CA MET A 294 0.05 21.65 9.62
C MET A 294 0.41 22.33 10.93
N GLY A 295 1.68 22.54 11.23
CA GLY A 295 2.12 23.10 12.51
C GLY A 295 1.87 22.19 13.71
N VAL A 296 1.77 20.86 13.51
CA VAL A 296 1.55 19.88 14.58
C VAL A 296 2.79 19.01 14.80
N PRO A 297 3.01 18.51 16.04
CA PRO A 297 4.10 17.58 16.32
C PRO A 297 3.95 16.27 15.54
N VAL A 298 5.07 15.67 15.10
CA VAL A 298 5.05 14.38 14.39
C VAL A 298 4.52 13.23 15.27
N GLU A 299 4.57 13.39 16.58
CA GLU A 299 4.00 12.47 17.57
C GLU A 299 2.50 12.30 17.40
N THR A 300 1.80 13.29 16.86
CA THR A 300 0.35 13.26 16.56
C THR A 300 -0.03 12.03 15.75
N VAL A 301 0.81 11.58 14.80
CA VAL A 301 0.52 10.39 14.00
C VAL A 301 0.91 9.07 14.69
N ARG A 302 1.47 9.13 15.90
CA ARG A 302 1.82 7.93 16.69
C ARG A 302 0.73 7.51 17.66
N GLU A 303 -0.27 8.36 17.91
CA GLU A 303 -1.38 8.09 18.82
C GLU A 303 -2.68 7.94 18.00
N TRP A 304 -3.62 7.13 18.49
CA TRP A 304 -4.92 7.09 17.85
C TRP A 304 -5.66 8.43 18.06
N PRO A 305 -6.44 8.90 17.07
CA PRO A 305 -7.20 10.11 17.26
C PRO A 305 -8.23 9.94 18.39
N ALA A 306 -8.45 10.99 19.16
CA ALA A 306 -9.52 10.98 20.14
C ALA A 306 -10.85 10.64 19.47
N ILE A 307 -11.66 9.84 20.15
CA ILE A 307 -13.04 9.60 19.72
C ILE A 307 -13.78 10.91 19.90
N ALA A 308 -14.17 11.58 18.82
CA ALA A 308 -15.15 12.64 18.90
C ALA A 308 -16.51 11.95 19.15
N TRP A 309 -17.04 12.12 20.36
CA TRP A 309 -18.38 11.69 20.76
C TRP A 309 -19.42 12.58 20.09
#